data_0cde318143b012e56f44e626f42f4985
#
_entry.id   0cde318143b012e56f44e626f42f4985
#
_cell.length_a   1.000
_cell.length_b   1.000
_cell.length_c   1.000
_cell.angle_alpha   90.00
_cell.angle_beta   90.00
_cell.angle_gamma   90.00
#
_symmetry.space_group_name_H-M   'P 1'
#
loop_
_entity.id
_entity.type
_entity.pdbx_description
1 polymer ?
#
loop_
_entity_poly.entity_id
_entity_poly.type
_entity_poly.pdbx_seq_one_letter_code
_entity_poly.pdbx_strand_id
1 'polypeptide(L)'
;MINFSEKIYSKVKAIMDTWSESGIYAISFFVYSNEAYQYKNYSNISTFAISYNTEEDCEGADLYDEERWNYAFWRQDETPIIDPDEEPEMTALLFDWYKENGITDIGKEDDDCYDSNFNYIGKGPVGHYELLQIISEVASKLQSEGYVEQHFGKDIPIIIHGLEYAWYDIEATKKANPHGEADIFIKAMKELGMIP
;
A
#
# COMPACT_ATOMS: atom_id res chain seq x y z
N MET A 1 0.84 -12.81 -22.83
CA MET A 1 0.03 -12.55 -21.61
C MET A 1 0.41 -11.18 -21.10
N ILE A 2 -0.56 -10.35 -20.74
CA ILE A 2 -0.27 -9.07 -20.10
C ILE A 2 0.12 -9.40 -18.66
N ASN A 3 1.29 -8.98 -18.24
CA ASN A 3 1.81 -9.20 -16.89
C ASN A 3 0.87 -8.54 -15.87
N PHE A 4 0.53 -9.20 -14.76
CA PHE A 4 -0.34 -8.69 -13.71
C PHE A 4 0.18 -7.35 -13.14
N SER A 5 1.49 -7.23 -12.88
CA SER A 5 2.09 -5.99 -12.41
C SER A 5 1.92 -4.82 -13.38
N GLU A 6 1.96 -5.06 -14.69
CA GLU A 6 1.72 -4.03 -15.71
C GLU A 6 0.25 -3.58 -15.74
N LYS A 7 -0.68 -4.46 -15.38
CA LYS A 7 -2.09 -4.09 -15.23
C LYS A 7 -2.29 -3.18 -14.02
N ILE A 8 -1.70 -3.52 -12.87
CA ILE A 8 -1.70 -2.68 -11.68
C ILE A 8 -1.08 -1.32 -12.02
N TYR A 9 0.13 -1.31 -12.59
CA TYR A 9 0.84 -0.08 -12.97
C TYR A 9 -0.04 0.83 -13.85
N SER A 10 -0.64 0.27 -14.90
CA SER A 10 -1.48 1.04 -15.83
C SER A 10 -2.71 1.61 -15.16
N LYS A 11 -3.35 0.84 -14.26
CA LYS A 11 -4.54 1.27 -13.52
C LYS A 11 -4.22 2.35 -12.49
N VAL A 12 -3.16 2.15 -11.70
CA VAL A 12 -2.65 3.14 -10.74
C VAL A 12 -2.37 4.45 -11.46
N LYS A 13 -1.62 4.41 -12.54
CA LYS A 13 -1.28 5.59 -13.32
C LYS A 13 -2.51 6.30 -13.85
N ALA A 14 -3.48 5.56 -14.41
CA ALA A 14 -4.72 6.14 -14.93
C ALA A 14 -5.54 6.85 -13.85
N ILE A 15 -5.54 6.35 -12.61
CA ILE A 15 -6.21 7.00 -11.48
C ILE A 15 -5.42 8.25 -11.07
N MET A 16 -4.11 8.15 -10.88
CA MET A 16 -3.26 9.29 -10.53
C MET A 16 -3.34 10.42 -11.57
N ASP A 17 -3.50 10.09 -12.86
CA ASP A 17 -3.70 11.08 -13.94
C ASP A 17 -4.99 11.91 -13.77
N THR A 18 -5.95 11.48 -12.95
CA THR A 18 -7.18 12.23 -12.63
C THR A 18 -7.01 13.20 -11.47
N TRP A 19 -5.95 13.09 -10.69
CA TRP A 19 -5.72 13.91 -9.50
C TRP A 19 -5.25 15.31 -9.90
N SER A 20 -6.01 16.32 -9.49
CA SER A 20 -5.75 17.72 -9.87
C SER A 20 -5.62 18.67 -8.69
N GLU A 21 -5.73 18.15 -7.47
CA GLU A 21 -5.58 18.95 -6.26
C GLU A 21 -4.14 19.40 -6.05
N SER A 22 -3.99 20.61 -5.53
CA SER A 22 -2.67 21.15 -5.17
C SER A 22 -2.27 20.71 -3.76
N GLY A 23 -0.95 20.72 -3.50
CA GLY A 23 -0.47 20.47 -2.14
C GLY A 23 -0.41 19.01 -1.73
N ILE A 24 -0.60 18.06 -2.65
CA ILE A 24 -0.42 16.62 -2.36
C ILE A 24 0.98 16.42 -1.78
N TYR A 25 1.10 15.83 -0.58
CA TYR A 25 2.38 15.57 0.09
C TYR A 25 2.66 14.09 0.34
N ALA A 26 1.65 13.25 0.27
CA ALA A 26 1.76 11.80 0.42
C ALA A 26 0.79 11.09 -0.52
N ILE A 27 1.22 9.99 -1.12
CA ILE A 27 0.39 9.08 -1.90
C ILE A 27 0.19 7.83 -1.05
N SER A 28 -1.08 7.49 -0.77
CA SER A 28 -1.50 6.32 -0.02
C SER A 28 -1.67 5.14 -0.96
N PHE A 29 -0.96 4.05 -0.69
CA PHE A 29 -1.18 2.73 -1.26
C PHE A 29 -1.69 1.84 -0.12
N PHE A 30 -3.00 1.79 0.02
CA PHE A 30 -3.66 1.05 1.08
C PHE A 30 -3.84 -0.42 0.68
N VAL A 31 -3.13 -1.31 1.36
CA VAL A 31 -3.19 -2.76 1.17
C VAL A 31 -3.71 -3.39 2.44
N TYR A 32 -4.89 -3.95 2.38
CA TYR A 32 -5.56 -4.47 3.56
C TYR A 32 -5.95 -5.93 3.40
N SER A 33 -5.71 -6.71 4.44
CA SER A 33 -6.13 -8.11 4.51
C SER A 33 -7.51 -8.18 5.17
N ASN A 34 -8.52 -8.46 4.37
CA ASN A 34 -9.90 -8.45 4.83
C ASN A 34 -10.23 -9.66 5.69
N GLU A 35 -11.05 -9.45 6.71
CA GLU A 35 -11.50 -10.53 7.56
C GLU A 35 -12.43 -11.51 6.83
N ALA A 36 -12.46 -12.76 7.32
CA ALA A 36 -13.14 -13.90 6.70
C ALA A 36 -14.63 -13.70 6.39
N TYR A 37 -15.30 -12.79 7.07
CA TYR A 37 -16.73 -12.52 6.88
C TYR A 37 -17.02 -11.37 5.91
N GLN A 38 -16.02 -10.56 5.54
CA GLN A 38 -16.23 -9.36 4.74
C GLN A 38 -16.65 -9.68 3.31
N TYR A 39 -16.07 -10.73 2.72
CA TYR A 39 -16.44 -11.20 1.39
C TYR A 39 -16.84 -12.68 1.44
N LYS A 40 -18.06 -12.98 1.03
CA LYS A 40 -18.65 -14.33 1.13
C LYS A 40 -17.80 -15.45 0.51
N ASN A 41 -17.07 -15.14 -0.56
CA ASN A 41 -16.31 -16.13 -1.33
C ASN A 41 -14.79 -15.95 -1.19
N TYR A 42 -14.33 -14.99 -0.38
CA TYR A 42 -12.94 -14.54 -0.32
C TYR A 42 -12.54 -14.24 1.12
N SER A 43 -12.27 -15.30 1.89
CA SER A 43 -11.75 -15.13 3.26
C SER A 43 -10.34 -14.56 3.25
N ASN A 44 -10.11 -13.54 4.05
CA ASN A 44 -8.79 -12.92 4.25
C ASN A 44 -8.07 -12.51 2.94
N ILE A 45 -8.83 -12.21 1.88
CA ILE A 45 -8.22 -11.70 0.66
C ILE A 45 -7.64 -10.32 0.92
N SER A 46 -6.47 -10.08 0.35
CA SER A 46 -5.90 -8.74 0.34
C SER A 46 -6.51 -7.90 -0.77
N THR A 47 -6.95 -6.71 -0.40
CA THR A 47 -7.41 -5.66 -1.32
C THR A 47 -6.33 -4.60 -1.47
N PHE A 48 -6.42 -3.81 -2.54
CA PHE A 48 -5.51 -2.71 -2.81
C PHE A 48 -6.30 -1.52 -3.35
N ALA A 49 -6.11 -0.38 -2.73
CA ALA A 49 -6.69 0.90 -3.16
C ALA A 49 -5.65 2.02 -3.06
N ILE A 50 -5.88 3.13 -3.74
CA ILE A 50 -4.99 4.28 -3.70
C ILE A 50 -5.75 5.57 -3.43
N SER A 51 -5.09 6.47 -2.70
CA SER A 51 -5.53 7.83 -2.43
C SER A 51 -4.31 8.74 -2.27
N TYR A 52 -4.53 9.97 -1.85
CA TYR A 52 -3.49 10.93 -1.52
C TYR A 52 -3.94 11.81 -0.36
N ASN A 53 -2.98 12.47 0.27
CA ASN A 53 -3.26 13.47 1.29
C ASN A 53 -2.62 14.80 0.91
N THR A 54 -3.26 15.93 1.27
CA THR A 54 -2.81 17.28 0.93
C THR A 54 -2.39 18.06 2.17
N GLU A 55 -1.64 19.14 1.98
CA GLU A 55 -1.29 20.07 3.07
C GLU A 55 -2.52 20.70 3.74
N GLU A 56 -3.66 20.76 3.04
CA GLU A 56 -4.92 21.24 3.60
C GLU A 56 -5.54 20.19 4.54
N ASP A 57 -5.47 18.91 4.16
CA ASP A 57 -6.02 17.80 4.97
C ASP A 57 -5.32 17.64 6.32
N CYS A 58 -4.02 17.90 6.40
CA CYS A 58 -3.28 17.79 7.65
C CYS A 58 -3.33 19.06 8.53
N GLU A 59 -4.14 20.07 8.16
CA GLU A 59 -4.46 21.25 8.97
C GLU A 59 -3.24 22.02 9.54
N GLY A 60 -2.10 21.94 8.84
CA GLY A 60 -0.85 22.58 9.24
C GLY A 60 0.00 21.77 10.21
N ALA A 61 -0.23 20.48 10.32
CA ALA A 61 0.63 19.56 11.07
C ALA A 61 2.09 19.64 10.59
N ASP A 62 3.03 19.69 11.53
CA ASP A 62 4.45 19.73 11.25
C ASP A 62 4.95 18.38 10.70
N LEU A 63 6.19 18.36 10.17
CA LEU A 63 6.79 17.18 9.53
C LEU A 63 6.92 15.95 10.45
N TYR A 64 6.82 16.14 11.76
CA TYR A 64 6.96 15.09 12.77
C TYR A 64 5.70 14.89 13.60
N ASP A 65 4.59 15.51 13.21
CA ASP A 65 3.31 15.32 13.90
C ASP A 65 2.62 14.04 13.39
N GLU A 66 1.90 13.38 14.30
CA GLU A 66 1.19 12.14 14.01
C GLU A 66 0.13 12.35 12.93
N GLU A 67 -0.61 13.45 13.00
CA GLU A 67 -1.69 13.81 12.07
C GLU A 67 -1.23 13.84 10.61
N ARG A 68 0.05 14.12 10.39
CA ARG A 68 0.61 14.16 9.04
C ARG A 68 0.81 12.76 8.44
N TRP A 69 1.17 11.75 9.26
CA TRP A 69 1.66 10.48 8.75
C TRP A 69 0.84 9.25 9.17
N ASN A 70 -0.03 9.39 10.17
CA ASN A 70 -0.90 8.30 10.58
C ASN A 70 -2.16 8.29 9.70
N TYR A 71 -2.39 7.19 9.01
CA TYR A 71 -3.55 6.95 8.15
C TYR A 71 -4.89 7.27 8.82
N ALA A 72 -5.01 7.11 10.13
CA ALA A 72 -6.24 7.42 10.86
C ALA A 72 -6.70 8.89 10.72
N PHE A 73 -5.78 9.80 10.39
CA PHE A 73 -6.04 11.23 10.18
C PHE A 73 -6.12 11.62 8.70
N TRP A 74 -5.85 10.68 7.78
CA TRP A 74 -5.90 10.96 6.35
C TRP A 74 -7.32 10.93 5.82
N ARG A 75 -7.53 11.52 4.64
CA ARG A 75 -8.77 11.32 3.91
C ARG A 75 -8.91 9.83 3.58
N GLN A 76 -10.13 9.31 3.74
CA GLN A 76 -10.43 7.90 3.53
C GLN A 76 -11.38 7.77 2.33
N ASP A 77 -10.87 8.20 1.16
CA ASP A 77 -11.56 8.25 -0.11
C ASP A 77 -10.83 7.42 -1.18
N GLU A 78 -10.28 6.29 -0.77
CA GLU A 78 -9.47 5.43 -1.62
C GLU A 78 -10.24 4.96 -2.86
N THR A 79 -9.55 4.99 -3.99
CA THR A 79 -10.04 4.41 -5.24
C THR A 79 -9.54 2.98 -5.36
N PRO A 80 -10.42 1.97 -5.44
CA PRO A 80 -10.03 0.56 -5.49
C PRO A 80 -9.30 0.20 -6.78
N ILE A 81 -8.26 -0.60 -6.63
CA ILE A 81 -7.49 -1.23 -7.71
C ILE A 81 -7.78 -2.73 -7.75
N ILE A 82 -7.80 -3.37 -6.57
CA ILE A 82 -8.13 -4.78 -6.36
C ILE A 82 -9.17 -4.81 -5.26
N ASP A 83 -10.39 -5.16 -5.62
CA ASP A 83 -11.52 -5.32 -4.72
C ASP A 83 -12.52 -6.31 -5.32
N PRO A 84 -13.03 -7.31 -4.57
CA PRO A 84 -13.95 -8.32 -5.11
C PRO A 84 -15.28 -7.76 -5.63
N ASP A 85 -15.77 -6.68 -5.04
CA ASP A 85 -17.06 -6.11 -5.35
C ASP A 85 -16.97 -4.99 -6.39
N GLU A 86 -15.96 -4.11 -6.28
CA GLU A 86 -15.82 -2.95 -7.14
C GLU A 86 -14.91 -3.22 -8.35
N GLU A 87 -13.92 -4.11 -8.19
CA GLU A 87 -12.93 -4.44 -9.22
C GLU A 87 -12.77 -5.96 -9.43
N PRO A 88 -13.86 -6.66 -9.76
CA PRO A 88 -13.87 -8.13 -9.86
C PRO A 88 -12.91 -8.66 -10.94
N GLU A 89 -12.67 -7.91 -12.02
CA GLU A 89 -11.73 -8.30 -13.06
C GLU A 89 -10.27 -8.29 -12.57
N MET A 90 -9.88 -7.27 -11.80
CA MET A 90 -8.54 -7.20 -11.21
C MET A 90 -8.36 -8.25 -10.11
N THR A 91 -9.41 -8.51 -9.34
CA THR A 91 -9.42 -9.59 -8.36
C THR A 91 -9.24 -10.96 -9.01
N ALA A 92 -9.92 -11.24 -10.12
CA ALA A 92 -9.74 -12.47 -10.88
C ALA A 92 -8.30 -12.62 -11.41
N LEU A 93 -7.70 -11.52 -11.92
CA LEU A 93 -6.31 -11.51 -12.36
C LEU A 93 -5.32 -11.78 -11.21
N LEU A 94 -5.60 -11.28 -10.01
CA LEU A 94 -4.80 -11.59 -8.81
C LEU A 94 -4.83 -13.09 -8.51
N PHE A 95 -6.01 -13.74 -8.54
CA PHE A 95 -6.12 -15.18 -8.30
C PHE A 95 -5.44 -16.01 -9.39
N ASP A 96 -5.53 -15.60 -10.65
CA ASP A 96 -4.80 -16.25 -11.74
C ASP A 96 -3.29 -16.13 -11.52
N TRP A 97 -2.82 -14.95 -11.10
CA TRP A 97 -1.42 -14.74 -10.77
C TRP A 97 -0.97 -15.60 -9.57
N TYR A 98 -1.76 -15.71 -8.51
CA TYR A 98 -1.46 -16.61 -7.39
C TYR A 98 -1.28 -18.04 -7.88
N LYS A 99 -2.22 -18.53 -8.70
CA LYS A 99 -2.18 -19.87 -9.26
C LYS A 99 -0.95 -20.11 -10.14
N GLU A 100 -0.62 -19.16 -11.02
CA GLU A 100 0.54 -19.25 -11.91
C GLU A 100 1.87 -19.28 -11.12
N ASN A 101 1.92 -18.67 -9.95
CA ASN A 101 3.09 -18.63 -9.08
C ASN A 101 3.09 -19.71 -7.98
N GLY A 102 2.12 -20.62 -7.99
CA GLY A 102 2.04 -21.73 -7.04
C GLY A 102 1.70 -21.30 -5.62
N ILE A 103 1.10 -20.11 -5.44
CA ILE A 103 0.64 -19.61 -4.15
C ILE A 103 -0.72 -20.25 -3.87
N THR A 104 -0.79 -21.08 -2.85
CA THR A 104 -1.97 -21.84 -2.44
C THR A 104 -2.40 -21.45 -1.02
N ASP A 105 -3.57 -21.88 -0.60
CA ASP A 105 -4.11 -21.58 0.73
C ASP A 105 -4.25 -20.08 1.02
N ILE A 106 -4.66 -19.31 0.00
CA ILE A 106 -4.83 -17.85 0.08
C ILE A 106 -5.71 -17.48 1.27
N GLY A 107 -5.26 -16.50 2.05
CA GLY A 107 -5.96 -16.01 3.23
C GLY A 107 -5.72 -16.83 4.50
N LYS A 108 -4.93 -17.92 4.43
CA LYS A 108 -4.55 -18.67 5.63
C LYS A 108 -3.45 -17.92 6.37
N GLU A 109 -3.63 -17.75 7.67
CA GLU A 109 -2.58 -17.25 8.57
C GLU A 109 -1.73 -18.38 9.11
N ASP A 110 -0.44 -18.12 9.34
CA ASP A 110 0.45 -19.05 10.01
C ASP A 110 0.20 -19.03 11.53
N ASP A 111 0.25 -20.20 12.17
CA ASP A 111 0.03 -20.33 13.62
C ASP A 111 1.18 -19.71 14.46
N ASP A 112 2.38 -19.59 13.89
CA ASP A 112 3.60 -19.11 14.56
C ASP A 112 4.00 -17.68 14.11
N CYS A 113 3.06 -16.72 14.23
CA CYS A 113 3.28 -15.33 13.79
C CYS A 113 3.98 -14.44 14.83
N TYR A 114 4.34 -14.95 15.99
CA TYR A 114 4.95 -14.16 17.07
C TYR A 114 6.23 -14.80 17.60
N ASP A 115 7.21 -13.97 17.91
CA ASP A 115 8.43 -14.42 18.60
C ASP A 115 8.20 -14.62 20.10
N SER A 116 9.26 -15.05 20.83
CA SER A 116 9.21 -15.27 22.28
C SER A 116 8.95 -13.98 23.09
N ASN A 117 9.06 -12.81 22.50
CA ASN A 117 8.82 -11.51 23.12
C ASN A 117 7.46 -10.92 22.67
N PHE A 118 6.63 -11.72 22.01
CA PHE A 118 5.34 -11.31 21.44
C PHE A 118 5.44 -10.24 20.32
N ASN A 119 6.60 -10.10 19.67
CA ASN A 119 6.67 -9.28 18.47
C ASN A 119 6.10 -10.06 17.28
N TYR A 120 5.27 -9.39 16.48
CA TYR A 120 4.75 -9.99 15.27
C TYR A 120 5.85 -10.14 14.21
N ILE A 121 6.10 -11.39 13.82
CA ILE A 121 7.10 -11.78 12.81
C ILE A 121 6.48 -12.40 11.56
N GLY A 122 5.15 -12.53 11.54
CA GLY A 122 4.39 -13.06 10.41
C GLY A 122 4.43 -12.14 9.19
N LYS A 123 3.90 -12.63 8.09
CA LYS A 123 3.82 -11.93 6.80
C LYS A 123 2.38 -11.59 6.39
N GLY A 124 1.47 -11.59 7.37
CA GLY A 124 0.04 -11.55 7.10
C GLY A 124 -0.47 -12.88 6.52
N PRO A 125 -1.73 -12.94 6.14
CA PRO A 125 -2.30 -14.10 5.47
C PRO A 125 -1.59 -14.42 4.16
N VAL A 126 -1.57 -15.70 3.78
CA VAL A 126 -0.99 -16.14 2.50
C VAL A 126 -1.56 -15.33 1.34
N GLY A 127 -0.70 -14.81 0.49
CA GLY A 127 -1.02 -13.93 -0.62
C GLY A 127 -0.82 -12.44 -0.31
N HIS A 128 -0.87 -12.04 0.96
CA HIS A 128 -0.71 -10.63 1.35
C HIS A 128 0.71 -10.13 1.07
N TYR A 129 1.72 -10.79 1.62
CA TYR A 129 3.11 -10.38 1.43
C TYR A 129 3.54 -10.44 -0.04
N GLU A 130 3.10 -11.46 -0.77
CA GLU A 130 3.36 -11.60 -2.19
C GLU A 130 2.75 -10.45 -3.01
N LEU A 131 1.54 -10.03 -2.68
CA LEU A 131 0.91 -8.87 -3.31
C LEU A 131 1.66 -7.58 -2.98
N LEU A 132 2.07 -7.38 -1.71
CA LEU A 132 2.90 -6.23 -1.31
C LEU A 132 4.19 -6.13 -2.12
N GLN A 133 4.84 -7.26 -2.46
CA GLN A 133 6.05 -7.25 -3.28
C GLN A 133 5.78 -6.68 -4.67
N ILE A 134 4.67 -7.07 -5.32
CA ILE A 134 4.29 -6.53 -6.63
C ILE A 134 3.94 -5.05 -6.53
N ILE A 135 3.14 -4.67 -5.53
CA ILE A 135 2.72 -3.27 -5.33
C ILE A 135 3.94 -2.38 -5.09
N SER A 136 4.91 -2.83 -4.28
CA SER A 136 6.15 -2.09 -4.04
C SER A 136 7.00 -1.95 -5.30
N GLU A 137 7.02 -2.95 -6.19
CA GLU A 137 7.71 -2.87 -7.49
C GLU A 137 7.02 -1.89 -8.43
N VAL A 138 5.70 -1.88 -8.47
CA VAL A 138 4.91 -0.91 -9.25
C VAL A 138 5.18 0.51 -8.76
N ALA A 139 5.14 0.75 -7.45
CA ALA A 139 5.44 2.05 -6.86
C ALA A 139 6.88 2.50 -7.14
N SER A 140 7.86 1.60 -6.96
CA SER A 140 9.27 1.85 -7.27
C SER A 140 9.47 2.20 -8.75
N LYS A 141 8.74 1.56 -9.65
CA LYS A 141 8.76 1.88 -11.09
C LYS A 141 8.22 3.29 -11.36
N LEU A 142 7.10 3.68 -10.74
CA LEU A 142 6.55 5.04 -10.86
C LEU A 142 7.57 6.11 -10.41
N GLN A 143 8.27 5.88 -9.30
CA GLN A 143 9.32 6.77 -8.81
C GLN A 143 10.53 6.78 -9.76
N SER A 144 11.07 5.61 -10.09
CA SER A 144 12.29 5.48 -10.90
C SER A 144 12.14 5.99 -12.34
N GLU A 145 10.95 5.93 -12.91
CA GLU A 145 10.65 6.51 -14.22
C GLU A 145 10.41 8.03 -14.16
N GLY A 146 10.44 8.62 -12.95
CA GLY A 146 10.19 10.04 -12.71
C GLY A 146 8.73 10.45 -12.94
N TYR A 147 7.80 9.48 -12.96
CA TYR A 147 6.38 9.80 -13.21
C TYR A 147 5.80 10.69 -12.12
N VAL A 148 6.07 10.36 -10.84
CA VAL A 148 5.56 11.13 -9.70
C VAL A 148 6.07 12.57 -9.73
N GLU A 149 7.39 12.77 -9.87
CA GLU A 149 8.01 14.11 -9.96
C GLU A 149 7.46 14.91 -11.15
N GLN A 150 7.36 14.28 -12.33
CA GLN A 150 6.87 14.98 -13.55
C GLN A 150 5.40 15.36 -13.45
N HIS A 151 4.57 14.49 -12.85
CA HIS A 151 3.13 14.71 -12.77
C HIS A 151 2.75 15.75 -11.69
N PHE A 152 3.39 15.69 -10.52
CA PHE A 152 3.07 16.55 -9.39
C PHE A 152 4.04 17.73 -9.21
N GLY A 153 5.12 17.81 -9.99
CA GLY A 153 6.12 18.88 -9.94
C GLY A 153 7.06 18.81 -8.74
N LYS A 154 7.04 17.74 -7.99
CA LYS A 154 7.90 17.47 -6.82
C LYS A 154 7.96 15.98 -6.49
N ASP A 155 8.97 15.59 -5.73
CA ASP A 155 9.02 14.26 -5.13
C ASP A 155 7.94 14.12 -4.05
N ILE A 156 7.14 13.06 -4.15
CA ILE A 156 6.10 12.73 -3.19
C ILE A 156 6.28 11.27 -2.78
N PRO A 157 6.35 10.94 -1.47
CA PRO A 157 6.47 9.57 -1.02
C PRO A 157 5.20 8.77 -1.36
N ILE A 158 5.40 7.53 -1.79
CA ILE A 158 4.34 6.52 -1.88
C ILE A 158 4.41 5.68 -0.61
N ILE A 159 3.43 5.82 0.26
CA ILE A 159 3.34 5.10 1.53
C ILE A 159 2.49 3.86 1.33
N ILE A 160 3.09 2.68 1.49
CA ILE A 160 2.37 1.40 1.46
C ILE A 160 2.04 1.03 2.90
N HIS A 161 0.76 0.80 3.18
CA HIS A 161 0.29 0.60 4.54
C HIS A 161 -1.03 -0.19 4.60
N GLY A 162 -1.30 -0.77 5.78
CA GLY A 162 -2.61 -1.25 6.20
C GLY A 162 -3.28 -0.26 7.16
N LEU A 163 -4.09 -0.77 8.07
CA LEU A 163 -4.65 0.04 9.17
C LEU A 163 -3.57 0.39 10.21
N GLU A 164 -2.59 -0.49 10.35
CA GLU A 164 -1.40 -0.30 11.19
C GLU A 164 -0.16 -0.54 10.33
N TYR A 165 0.99 -0.03 10.77
CA TYR A 165 2.25 -0.20 10.05
C TYR A 165 2.99 -1.46 10.52
N ALA A 166 2.75 -2.59 9.89
CA ALA A 166 3.53 -3.80 10.11
C ALA A 166 4.96 -3.64 9.53
N TRP A 167 5.90 -4.48 9.99
CA TRP A 167 7.28 -4.43 9.51
C TRP A 167 7.40 -4.58 7.98
N TYR A 168 6.55 -5.39 7.38
CA TYR A 168 6.53 -5.62 5.93
C TYR A 168 5.98 -4.42 5.13
N ASP A 169 5.06 -3.64 5.71
CA ASP A 169 4.57 -2.39 5.09
C ASP A 169 5.69 -1.35 5.01
N ILE A 170 6.49 -1.25 6.08
CA ILE A 170 7.66 -0.37 6.12
C ILE A 170 8.73 -0.82 5.14
N GLU A 171 8.97 -2.13 5.00
CA GLU A 171 9.88 -2.67 4.00
C GLU A 171 9.38 -2.35 2.58
N ALA A 172 8.09 -2.57 2.32
CA ALA A 172 7.46 -2.27 1.04
C ALA A 172 7.52 -0.77 0.71
N THR A 173 7.25 0.10 1.70
CA THR A 173 7.37 1.56 1.55
C THR A 173 8.81 1.98 1.20
N LYS A 174 9.83 1.43 1.87
CA LYS A 174 11.23 1.70 1.53
C LYS A 174 11.58 1.27 0.11
N LYS A 175 11.12 0.09 -0.31
CA LYS A 175 11.32 -0.42 -1.68
C LYS A 175 10.59 0.43 -2.72
N ALA A 176 9.41 0.94 -2.39
CA ALA A 176 8.60 1.81 -3.24
C ALA A 176 9.29 3.16 -3.54
N ASN A 177 10.16 3.63 -2.64
CA ASN A 177 10.77 4.96 -2.66
C ASN A 177 12.31 4.86 -2.75
N PRO A 178 12.85 4.46 -3.91
CA PRO A 178 14.26 4.06 -4.04
C PRO A 178 15.26 5.22 -3.91
N HIS A 179 14.82 6.47 -4.00
CA HIS A 179 15.67 7.65 -3.88
C HIS A 179 15.55 8.37 -2.52
N GLY A 180 14.84 7.74 -1.55
CA GLY A 180 14.66 8.28 -0.20
C GLY A 180 13.45 9.21 -0.05
N GLU A 181 12.49 9.17 -0.98
CA GLU A 181 11.29 10.01 -0.96
C GLU A 181 10.48 9.83 0.35
N ALA A 182 10.53 8.63 0.95
CA ALA A 182 9.84 8.32 2.21
C ALA A 182 10.71 8.49 3.48
N ASP A 183 11.92 9.02 3.39
CA ASP A 183 12.84 9.10 4.55
C ASP A 183 12.27 9.93 5.71
N ILE A 184 11.56 11.03 5.39
CA ILE A 184 10.93 11.89 6.39
C ILE A 184 9.80 11.12 7.10
N PHE A 185 8.94 10.41 6.35
CA PHE A 185 7.91 9.55 6.90
C PHE A 185 8.50 8.51 7.86
N ILE A 186 9.49 7.73 7.40
CA ILE A 186 10.13 6.69 8.22
C ILE A 186 10.72 7.28 9.51
N LYS A 187 11.37 8.44 9.41
CA LYS A 187 11.95 9.11 10.57
C LYS A 187 10.88 9.59 11.55
N ALA A 188 9.83 10.24 11.05
CA ALA A 188 8.74 10.74 11.87
C ALA A 188 8.05 9.58 12.64
N MET A 189 7.69 8.50 11.93
CA MET A 189 7.03 7.35 12.53
C MET A 189 7.90 6.64 13.59
N LYS A 190 9.22 6.64 13.42
CA LYS A 190 10.16 6.15 14.46
C LYS A 190 10.19 7.05 15.69
N GLU A 191 10.27 8.38 15.51
CA GLU A 191 10.27 9.34 16.60
C GLU A 191 8.95 9.31 17.40
N LEU A 192 7.84 9.04 16.73
CA LEU A 192 6.52 8.83 17.35
C LEU A 192 6.38 7.45 18.02
N GLY A 193 7.32 6.51 17.79
CA GLY A 193 7.26 5.15 18.32
C GLY A 193 6.20 4.26 17.66
N MET A 194 5.71 4.64 16.48
CA MET A 194 4.68 3.90 15.73
C MET A 194 5.29 2.79 14.86
N ILE A 195 6.58 2.84 14.61
CA ILE A 195 7.34 1.79 13.93
C ILE A 195 8.68 1.55 14.64
N PRO A 196 9.27 0.34 14.54
CA PRO A 196 10.55 0.01 15.17
C PRO A 196 11.78 0.72 14.56
#